data_3ba41e1ad21b1aeecf8c8fede2af2e80
#
_entry.id   3ba41e1ad21b1aeecf8c8fede2af2e80
#
_cell.length_a   1.000
_cell.length_b   1.000
_cell.length_c   1.000
_cell.angle_alpha   90.00
_cell.angle_beta   90.00
_cell.angle_gamma   90.00
#
_symmetry.space_group_name_H-M   'P 1'
#
loop_
_entity.id
_entity.type
_entity.pdbx_description
1 polymer ?
#
loop_
_entity_poly.entity_id
_entity_poly.type
_entity_poly.pdbx_seq_one_letter_code
_entity_poly.pdbx_strand_id
1 'polypeptide(L)'
;MNVSKIFEITKFIYFFSITFQKNLKNFKVKMMAKKWIKIVVPTALLLLGLATIVYPKITGEPLTPVYKYHELKEYPVWEIPIVYVFSYATRAWGPLLFAFMLGGFFSTFISKEKMMAYFSSKSKRNYFIGAGLAPVFTVCSCAMIPIFAGIMMAGAGIGPAITFLLMAPAANIMAIIFTSEIISWKLALARIVFSFIGAIIIGMIVVKTPWGKRIEEKYMEMAGKRQAKIREMRIEDKFWETMHVAGNLARRVIPYLALGVFFVSFIEAYMPKDIVAKWLTGVHGVFLGGAIGVPTYTPTLVEVFFTKALINLGMSPSAALAFLIGAPMASIPSMLGVSRVVGWKVVLTYAILAIIVAIISGLIYLSLGVRL
;
A
#
# COMPACT_ATOMS: atom_id res chain seq x y z
N MET A 1 -7.64 30.65 -3.13
CA MET A 1 -6.73 30.20 -4.24
C MET A 1 -7.61 29.85 -5.43
N ASN A 2 -7.37 30.46 -6.59
CA ASN A 2 -8.33 30.42 -7.73
C ASN A 2 -8.51 28.99 -8.27
N VAL A 3 -9.76 28.55 -8.40
CA VAL A 3 -10.22 27.31 -9.05
C VAL A 3 -9.60 27.12 -10.44
N SER A 4 -9.18 28.23 -11.11
CA SER A 4 -8.49 28.22 -12.39
C SER A 4 -7.12 27.48 -12.37
N LYS A 5 -6.38 27.54 -11.26
CA LYS A 5 -5.11 26.80 -11.12
C LYS A 5 -5.27 25.30 -10.93
N ILE A 6 -6.36 24.87 -10.26
CA ILE A 6 -6.70 23.45 -10.13
C ILE A 6 -7.09 22.88 -11.49
N PHE A 7 -7.82 23.65 -12.28
CA PHE A 7 -8.23 23.27 -13.63
C PHE A 7 -7.05 23.15 -14.61
N GLU A 8 -6.04 24.00 -14.48
CA GLU A 8 -4.80 23.91 -15.27
C GLU A 8 -3.98 22.65 -14.95
N ILE A 9 -3.90 22.25 -13.68
CA ILE A 9 -3.15 21.08 -13.26
C ILE A 9 -3.89 19.78 -13.61
N THR A 10 -5.22 19.77 -13.51
CA THR A 10 -6.05 18.64 -14.00
C THR A 10 -5.92 18.50 -15.53
N LYS A 11 -5.89 19.62 -16.26
CA LYS A 11 -5.54 19.63 -17.69
C LYS A 11 -4.14 19.09 -17.94
N PHE A 12 -3.16 19.43 -17.10
CA PHE A 12 -1.78 18.94 -17.25
C PHE A 12 -1.68 17.43 -17.03
N ILE A 13 -2.36 16.87 -15.99
CA ILE A 13 -2.39 15.42 -15.73
C ILE A 13 -3.16 14.70 -16.85
N TYR A 14 -4.27 15.25 -17.31
CA TYR A 14 -5.06 14.70 -18.42
C TYR A 14 -4.32 14.83 -19.75
N PHE A 15 -3.67 15.96 -20.01
CA PHE A 15 -2.81 16.20 -21.16
C PHE A 15 -1.58 15.30 -21.14
N PHE A 16 -0.94 15.10 -19.99
CA PHE A 16 0.16 14.16 -19.82
C PHE A 16 -0.29 12.71 -20.08
N SER A 17 -1.46 12.32 -19.62
CA SER A 17 -2.06 10.98 -19.87
C SER A 17 -2.37 10.79 -21.36
N ILE A 18 -2.98 11.78 -22.03
CA ILE A 18 -3.35 11.72 -23.45
C ILE A 18 -2.13 11.88 -24.35
N THR A 19 -1.21 12.79 -24.01
CA THR A 19 0.04 13.01 -24.76
C THR A 19 0.96 11.80 -24.63
N PHE A 20 0.99 11.17 -23.47
CA PHE A 20 1.68 9.91 -23.25
C PHE A 20 1.06 8.77 -24.07
N GLN A 21 -0.28 8.71 -24.21
CA GLN A 21 -0.96 7.74 -25.07
C GLN A 21 -0.74 8.01 -26.57
N LYS A 22 -0.79 9.27 -27.01
CA LYS A 22 -0.59 9.65 -28.42
C LYS A 22 0.87 9.46 -28.85
N ASN A 23 1.80 9.81 -27.98
CA ASN A 23 3.23 9.56 -28.20
C ASN A 23 3.57 8.06 -28.19
N LEU A 24 2.90 7.22 -27.37
CA LEU A 24 3.05 5.76 -27.44
C LEU A 24 2.62 5.18 -28.80
N LYS A 25 1.59 5.72 -29.45
CA LYS A 25 1.20 5.28 -30.82
C LYS A 25 2.16 5.77 -31.90
N ASN A 26 2.58 7.04 -31.85
CA ASN A 26 3.57 7.59 -32.80
C ASN A 26 5.00 7.08 -32.54
N PHE A 27 5.29 6.70 -31.28
CA PHE A 27 6.55 6.09 -30.89
C PHE A 27 6.74 4.68 -31.46
N LYS A 28 5.64 3.96 -31.75
CA LYS A 28 5.71 2.64 -32.40
C LYS A 28 6.36 2.68 -33.78
N VAL A 29 6.24 3.80 -34.51
CA VAL A 29 6.72 3.96 -35.90
C VAL A 29 8.17 4.49 -35.97
N LYS A 30 8.61 5.31 -35.00
CA LYS A 30 9.96 5.91 -34.97
C LYS A 30 11.02 5.15 -34.17
N MET A 31 10.63 4.14 -33.38
CA MET A 31 11.52 3.48 -32.41
C MET A 31 12.29 2.25 -32.87
N MET A 32 12.29 1.90 -34.15
CA MET A 32 13.21 0.85 -34.62
C MET A 32 14.69 1.26 -34.60
N ALA A 33 15.01 2.51 -34.30
CA ALA A 33 16.38 3.05 -34.43
C ALA A 33 17.22 3.18 -33.13
N LYS A 34 16.66 3.09 -31.92
CA LYS A 34 17.47 3.31 -30.69
C LYS A 34 17.15 2.34 -29.55
N LYS A 35 17.89 1.24 -29.45
CA LYS A 35 17.91 0.27 -28.33
C LYS A 35 18.04 0.95 -26.94
N TRP A 36 18.80 2.03 -26.86
CA TRP A 36 19.08 2.79 -25.64
C TRP A 36 17.84 3.39 -24.99
N ILE A 37 16.88 3.87 -25.77
CA ILE A 37 15.65 4.48 -25.21
C ILE A 37 14.83 3.45 -24.43
N LYS A 38 14.79 2.19 -24.87
CA LYS A 38 14.05 1.12 -24.18
C LYS A 38 14.61 0.76 -22.80
N ILE A 39 15.88 1.08 -22.55
CA ILE A 39 16.53 0.85 -21.25
C ILE A 39 16.50 2.15 -20.43
N VAL A 40 16.89 3.28 -21.04
CA VAL A 40 17.06 4.56 -20.34
C VAL A 40 15.74 5.07 -19.76
N VAL A 41 14.64 5.00 -20.51
CA VAL A 41 13.35 5.54 -20.04
C VAL A 41 12.82 4.78 -18.82
N PRO A 42 12.70 3.43 -18.81
CA PRO A 42 12.25 2.70 -17.61
C PRO A 42 13.17 2.86 -16.42
N THR A 43 14.49 2.85 -16.63
CA THR A 43 15.47 3.05 -15.54
C THR A 43 15.41 4.48 -14.98
N ALA A 44 15.28 5.49 -15.83
CA ALA A 44 15.11 6.88 -15.41
C ALA A 44 13.82 7.08 -14.59
N LEU A 45 12.71 6.47 -15.00
CA LEU A 45 11.44 6.52 -14.26
C LEU A 45 11.56 5.83 -12.89
N LEU A 46 12.25 4.70 -12.83
CA LEU A 46 12.49 4.00 -11.56
C LEU A 46 13.39 4.83 -10.64
N LEU A 47 14.46 5.42 -11.17
CA LEU A 47 15.36 6.29 -10.40
C LEU A 47 14.68 7.58 -9.98
N LEU A 48 13.85 8.18 -10.83
CA LEU A 48 13.06 9.35 -10.47
C LEU A 48 12.09 9.04 -9.32
N GLY A 49 11.36 7.92 -9.41
CA GLY A 49 10.49 7.48 -8.32
C GLY A 49 11.26 7.22 -7.02
N LEU A 50 12.45 6.60 -7.09
CA LEU A 50 13.32 6.40 -5.94
C LEU A 50 13.80 7.74 -5.36
N ALA A 51 14.20 8.68 -6.22
CA ALA A 51 14.66 10.00 -5.80
C ALA A 51 13.57 10.76 -5.02
N THR A 52 12.31 10.67 -5.41
CA THR A 52 11.20 11.30 -4.66
C THR A 52 11.01 10.73 -3.25
N ILE A 53 11.47 9.50 -2.99
CA ILE A 53 11.40 8.87 -1.66
C ILE A 53 12.63 9.22 -0.82
N VAL A 54 13.82 9.21 -1.45
CA VAL A 54 15.10 9.36 -0.75
C VAL A 54 15.44 10.84 -0.49
N TYR A 55 15.19 11.71 -1.47
CA TYR A 55 15.52 13.14 -1.38
C TYR A 55 14.91 13.83 -0.15
N PRO A 56 13.61 13.69 0.16
CA PRO A 56 13.02 14.29 1.36
C PRO A 56 13.62 13.79 2.67
N LYS A 57 14.12 12.54 2.69
CA LYS A 57 14.75 11.98 3.88
C LYS A 57 16.14 12.55 4.16
N ILE A 58 16.81 13.03 3.12
CA ILE A 58 18.18 13.61 3.23
C ILE A 58 18.10 15.12 3.45
N THR A 59 17.25 15.82 2.72
CA THR A 59 17.19 17.29 2.70
C THR A 59 16.13 17.87 3.64
N GLY A 60 15.17 17.08 4.09
CA GLY A 60 13.99 17.53 4.84
C GLY A 60 12.92 18.21 3.97
N GLU A 61 13.19 18.46 2.69
CA GLU A 61 12.27 19.14 1.77
C GLU A 61 11.79 18.20 0.67
N PRO A 62 10.52 18.26 0.26
CA PRO A 62 10.01 17.44 -0.83
C PRO A 62 10.62 17.87 -2.17
N LEU A 63 10.95 16.90 -3.05
CA LEU A 63 11.50 17.16 -4.39
C LEU A 63 10.52 17.98 -5.28
N THR A 64 9.24 17.90 -5.00
CA THR A 64 8.19 18.65 -5.71
C THR A 64 7.28 19.35 -4.71
N PRO A 65 6.70 20.50 -5.08
CA PRO A 65 5.78 21.21 -4.20
C PRO A 65 4.63 20.31 -3.73
N VAL A 66 4.48 20.19 -2.41
CA VAL A 66 3.37 19.44 -1.81
C VAL A 66 2.26 20.42 -1.47
N TYR A 67 1.07 20.13 -1.98
CA TYR A 67 -0.10 20.92 -1.63
C TYR A 67 -0.51 20.58 -0.18
N LYS A 68 -0.49 21.60 0.70
CA LYS A 68 -1.01 21.50 2.06
C LYS A 68 -2.35 22.23 2.13
N TYR A 69 -3.34 21.58 2.68
CA TYR A 69 -4.64 22.20 2.99
C TYR A 69 -4.66 22.63 4.46
N HIS A 70 -5.50 23.61 4.79
CA HIS A 70 -5.86 23.96 6.16
C HIS A 70 -6.89 22.96 6.70
N GLU A 71 -7.71 23.31 7.68
CA GLU A 71 -8.73 22.40 8.18
C GLU A 71 -9.75 22.06 7.09
N LEU A 72 -9.99 20.75 6.87
CA LEU A 72 -10.91 20.27 5.83
C LEU A 72 -12.37 20.76 6.05
N LYS A 73 -12.74 21.04 7.30
CA LYS A 73 -14.07 21.53 7.65
C LYS A 73 -14.37 22.96 7.14
N GLU A 74 -13.35 23.74 6.83
CA GLU A 74 -13.49 25.11 6.30
C GLU A 74 -13.88 25.14 4.82
N TYR A 75 -13.73 23.99 4.12
CA TYR A 75 -14.07 23.89 2.72
C TYR A 75 -15.53 23.48 2.52
N PRO A 76 -16.20 23.96 1.46
CA PRO A 76 -17.51 23.46 1.05
C PRO A 76 -17.48 21.94 0.87
N VAL A 77 -18.58 21.25 1.20
CA VAL A 77 -18.68 19.77 1.20
C VAL A 77 -18.19 19.15 -0.11
N TRP A 78 -18.46 19.78 -1.26
CA TRP A 78 -18.06 19.33 -2.58
C TRP A 78 -16.56 19.56 -2.89
N GLU A 79 -15.90 20.52 -2.22
CA GLU A 79 -14.45 20.78 -2.36
C GLU A 79 -13.58 19.85 -1.50
N ILE A 80 -14.09 19.37 -0.38
CA ILE A 80 -13.35 18.49 0.55
C ILE A 80 -12.65 17.34 -0.18
N PRO A 81 -13.35 16.51 -0.98
CA PRO A 81 -12.71 15.39 -1.64
C PRO A 81 -11.72 15.82 -2.72
N ILE A 82 -11.98 16.94 -3.40
CA ILE A 82 -11.09 17.46 -4.46
C ILE A 82 -9.76 17.91 -3.85
N VAL A 83 -9.84 18.73 -2.79
CA VAL A 83 -8.67 19.25 -2.07
C VAL A 83 -7.85 18.10 -1.47
N TYR A 84 -8.53 17.12 -0.85
CA TYR A 84 -7.88 15.99 -0.22
C TYR A 84 -7.20 15.06 -1.23
N VAL A 85 -7.90 14.67 -2.30
CA VAL A 85 -7.35 13.82 -3.39
C VAL A 85 -6.17 14.52 -4.06
N PHE A 86 -6.25 15.83 -4.28
CA PHE A 86 -5.17 16.61 -4.88
C PHE A 86 -3.95 16.67 -3.95
N SER A 87 -4.15 16.96 -2.67
CA SER A 87 -3.07 16.94 -1.67
C SER A 87 -2.41 15.57 -1.59
N TYR A 88 -3.22 14.49 -1.61
CA TYR A 88 -2.72 13.13 -1.64
C TYR A 88 -1.91 12.84 -2.91
N ALA A 89 -2.41 13.23 -4.08
CA ALA A 89 -1.75 13.00 -5.36
C ALA A 89 -0.37 13.69 -5.41
N THR A 90 -0.25 14.94 -4.91
CA THR A 90 1.03 15.66 -4.88
C THR A 90 2.08 15.01 -3.97
N ARG A 91 1.66 14.27 -2.95
CA ARG A 91 2.56 13.55 -2.03
C ARG A 91 2.89 12.13 -2.52
N ALA A 92 1.92 11.46 -3.14
CA ALA A 92 1.97 10.02 -3.41
C ALA A 92 2.48 9.67 -4.82
N TRP A 93 2.53 10.62 -5.78
CA TRP A 93 2.88 10.33 -7.18
C TRP A 93 4.24 9.65 -7.34
N GLY A 94 5.26 10.11 -6.63
CA GLY A 94 6.60 9.55 -6.75
C GLY A 94 6.72 8.15 -6.15
N PRO A 95 6.33 7.91 -4.89
CA PRO A 95 6.25 6.57 -4.31
C PRO A 95 5.39 5.60 -5.12
N LEU A 96 4.26 6.06 -5.70
CA LEU A 96 3.42 5.24 -6.56
C LEU A 96 4.11 4.91 -7.89
N LEU A 97 4.77 5.88 -8.52
CA LEU A 97 5.56 5.65 -9.71
C LEU A 97 6.63 4.57 -9.48
N PHE A 98 7.42 4.72 -8.41
CA PHE A 98 8.42 3.73 -8.01
C PHE A 98 7.80 2.35 -7.81
N ALA A 99 6.68 2.26 -7.09
CA ALA A 99 6.01 1.01 -6.79
C ALA A 99 5.43 0.32 -8.03
N PHE A 100 4.84 1.08 -8.97
CA PHE A 100 4.36 0.52 -10.24
C PHE A 100 5.52 0.01 -11.11
N MET A 101 6.62 0.76 -11.17
CA MET A 101 7.82 0.32 -11.90
C MET A 101 8.44 -0.92 -11.26
N LEU A 102 8.50 -0.98 -9.93
CA LEU A 102 9.00 -2.14 -9.18
C LEU A 102 8.09 -3.37 -9.37
N GLY A 103 6.77 -3.19 -9.34
CA GLY A 103 5.80 -4.25 -9.64
C GLY A 103 5.94 -4.81 -11.05
N GLY A 104 6.13 -3.93 -12.03
CA GLY A 104 6.46 -4.29 -13.41
C GLY A 104 7.78 -5.07 -13.51
N PHE A 105 8.81 -4.62 -12.79
CA PHE A 105 10.13 -5.26 -12.72
C PHE A 105 10.02 -6.68 -12.14
N PHE A 106 9.38 -6.86 -10.98
CA PHE A 106 9.16 -8.19 -10.40
C PHE A 106 8.49 -9.14 -11.38
N SER A 107 7.43 -8.69 -12.05
CA SER A 107 6.68 -9.50 -12.99
C SER A 107 7.45 -9.86 -14.27
N THR A 108 8.50 -9.13 -14.61
CA THR A 108 9.25 -9.30 -15.86
C THR A 108 10.62 -9.94 -15.66
N PHE A 109 11.34 -9.57 -14.59
CA PHE A 109 12.71 -10.03 -14.37
C PHE A 109 12.81 -11.23 -13.41
N ILE A 110 11.83 -11.40 -12.51
CA ILE A 110 11.87 -12.55 -11.60
C ILE A 110 11.19 -13.75 -12.28
N SER A 111 11.94 -14.84 -12.40
CA SER A 111 11.41 -16.06 -12.98
C SER A 111 10.42 -16.74 -12.02
N LYS A 112 9.43 -17.45 -12.60
CA LYS A 112 8.41 -18.19 -11.83
C LYS A 112 9.06 -19.18 -10.86
N GLU A 113 10.16 -19.85 -11.27
CA GLU A 113 10.88 -20.82 -10.47
C GLU A 113 11.46 -20.16 -9.20
N LYS A 114 12.11 -18.99 -9.36
CA LYS A 114 12.65 -18.22 -8.22
C LYS A 114 11.52 -17.72 -7.33
N MET A 115 10.43 -17.21 -7.93
CA MET A 115 9.29 -16.75 -7.16
C MET A 115 8.65 -17.88 -6.37
N MET A 116 8.46 -19.05 -6.97
CA MET A 116 7.95 -20.23 -6.27
C MET A 116 8.87 -20.76 -5.18
N ALA A 117 10.20 -20.62 -5.33
CA ALA A 117 11.15 -21.04 -4.31
C ALA A 117 10.98 -20.25 -3.00
N TYR A 118 10.72 -18.94 -3.09
CA TYR A 118 10.63 -18.04 -1.93
C TYR A 118 9.22 -17.63 -1.53
N PHE A 119 8.24 -17.73 -2.44
CA PHE A 119 6.86 -17.29 -2.24
C PHE A 119 5.81 -18.37 -2.61
N SER A 120 6.13 -19.65 -2.50
CA SER A 120 5.16 -20.74 -2.68
C SER A 120 4.27 -20.90 -1.45
N SER A 121 2.96 -21.04 -1.64
CA SER A 121 2.00 -21.31 -0.56
C SER A 121 2.17 -22.69 0.09
N LYS A 122 2.89 -23.60 -0.55
CA LYS A 122 3.10 -24.98 -0.06
C LYS A 122 4.06 -25.07 1.13
N SER A 123 5.02 -24.14 1.24
CA SER A 123 6.03 -24.15 2.29
C SER A 123 5.76 -23.11 3.37
N LYS A 124 5.68 -23.52 4.63
CA LYS A 124 5.51 -22.60 5.77
C LYS A 124 6.65 -21.57 5.86
N ARG A 125 7.90 -21.99 5.53
CA ARG A 125 9.07 -21.11 5.49
C ARG A 125 8.85 -19.86 4.63
N ASN A 126 8.10 -19.97 3.54
CA ASN A 126 7.89 -18.88 2.61
C ASN A 126 6.99 -17.77 3.18
N TYR A 127 6.12 -18.10 4.14
CA TYR A 127 5.35 -17.09 4.89
C TYR A 127 6.28 -16.27 5.81
N PHE A 128 7.23 -16.95 6.48
CA PHE A 128 8.24 -16.26 7.29
C PHE A 128 9.14 -15.36 6.43
N ILE A 129 9.53 -15.82 5.25
CA ILE A 129 10.31 -15.01 4.30
C ILE A 129 9.49 -13.80 3.84
N GLY A 130 8.23 -13.99 3.47
CA GLY A 130 7.34 -12.90 3.08
C GLY A 130 7.16 -11.87 4.18
N ALA A 131 6.90 -12.32 5.42
CA ALA A 131 6.78 -11.44 6.58
C ALA A 131 8.10 -10.74 6.93
N GLY A 132 9.23 -11.44 6.87
CA GLY A 132 10.55 -10.88 7.23
C GLY A 132 11.10 -9.88 6.21
N LEU A 133 10.80 -10.05 4.92
CA LEU A 133 11.19 -9.11 3.88
C LEU A 133 10.32 -7.84 3.85
N ALA A 134 9.08 -7.96 4.27
CA ALA A 134 8.10 -6.88 4.16
C ALA A 134 8.50 -5.56 4.86
N PRO A 135 9.05 -5.56 6.09
CA PRO A 135 9.44 -4.33 6.81
C PRO A 135 10.49 -3.47 6.10
N VAL A 136 11.32 -4.08 5.23
CA VAL A 136 12.35 -3.36 4.46
C VAL A 136 11.72 -2.42 3.43
N PHE A 137 10.52 -2.77 2.93
CA PHE A 137 9.77 -1.93 2.03
C PHE A 137 9.06 -0.82 2.81
N THR A 138 9.76 0.27 3.07
CA THR A 138 9.22 1.45 3.80
C THR A 138 8.31 2.28 2.90
N VAL A 139 7.28 1.67 2.35
CA VAL A 139 6.30 2.30 1.46
C VAL A 139 4.91 2.22 2.09
N CYS A 140 4.03 3.16 1.71
CA CYS A 140 2.65 3.16 2.17
C CYS A 140 1.86 1.95 1.64
N SER A 141 0.74 1.62 2.28
CA SER A 141 -0.14 0.51 1.88
C SER A 141 -0.60 0.60 0.42
N CYS A 142 -0.77 1.80 -0.10
CA CYS A 142 -1.17 2.04 -1.50
C CYS A 142 -0.05 1.69 -2.49
N ALA A 143 1.21 2.00 -2.16
CA ALA A 143 2.36 1.65 -2.98
C ALA A 143 2.68 0.15 -2.92
N MET A 144 2.22 -0.56 -1.88
CA MET A 144 2.34 -2.02 -1.83
C MET A 144 1.45 -2.75 -2.84
N ILE A 145 0.35 -2.15 -3.31
CA ILE A 145 -0.58 -2.78 -4.24
C ILE A 145 0.09 -3.18 -5.56
N PRO A 146 0.79 -2.30 -6.27
CA PRO A 146 1.49 -2.67 -7.50
C PRO A 146 2.64 -3.65 -7.28
N ILE A 147 3.34 -3.57 -6.14
CA ILE A 147 4.40 -4.53 -5.80
C ILE A 147 3.79 -5.92 -5.60
N PHE A 148 2.71 -6.01 -4.81
CA PHE A 148 1.94 -7.23 -4.61
C PHE A 148 1.41 -7.81 -5.93
N ALA A 149 0.84 -6.97 -6.80
CA ALA A 149 0.37 -7.39 -8.11
C ALA A 149 1.52 -7.94 -8.98
N GLY A 150 2.69 -7.29 -8.95
CA GLY A 150 3.88 -7.74 -9.66
C GLY A 150 4.38 -9.11 -9.18
N ILE A 151 4.40 -9.32 -7.86
CA ILE A 151 4.76 -10.59 -7.24
C ILE A 151 3.78 -11.69 -7.63
N MET A 152 2.46 -11.41 -7.60
CA MET A 152 1.42 -12.34 -8.05
C MET A 152 1.58 -12.68 -9.54
N MET A 153 1.83 -11.68 -10.39
CA MET A 153 2.06 -11.86 -11.83
C MET A 153 3.33 -12.65 -12.14
N ALA A 154 4.32 -12.61 -11.24
CA ALA A 154 5.53 -13.43 -11.32
C ALA A 154 5.31 -14.89 -10.86
N GLY A 155 4.12 -15.23 -10.34
CA GLY A 155 3.74 -16.60 -9.96
C GLY A 155 3.95 -16.91 -8.48
N ALA A 156 3.90 -15.91 -7.61
CA ALA A 156 3.87 -16.13 -6.17
C ALA A 156 2.58 -16.85 -5.75
N GLY A 157 2.68 -17.67 -4.71
CA GLY A 157 1.53 -18.18 -3.99
C GLY A 157 0.80 -17.07 -3.25
N ILE A 158 -0.53 -17.13 -3.26
CA ILE A 158 -1.36 -16.07 -2.66
C ILE A 158 -1.12 -15.90 -1.15
N GLY A 159 -0.87 -17.01 -0.43
CA GLY A 159 -0.64 -16.99 1.01
C GLY A 159 0.55 -16.11 1.41
N PRO A 160 1.80 -16.44 0.99
CA PRO A 160 2.99 -15.62 1.27
C PRO A 160 2.89 -14.21 0.70
N ALA A 161 2.23 -14.02 -0.46
CA ALA A 161 2.03 -12.69 -1.04
C ALA A 161 1.10 -11.81 -0.19
N ILE A 162 0.00 -12.35 0.36
CA ILE A 162 -0.86 -11.64 1.30
C ILE A 162 -0.12 -11.36 2.62
N THR A 163 0.64 -12.32 3.13
CA THR A 163 1.49 -12.11 4.31
C THR A 163 2.43 -10.91 4.12
N PHE A 164 3.11 -10.83 2.98
CA PHE A 164 3.97 -9.72 2.61
C PHE A 164 3.19 -8.40 2.49
N LEU A 165 2.03 -8.42 1.82
CA LEU A 165 1.17 -7.25 1.63
C LEU A 165 0.73 -6.62 2.96
N LEU A 166 0.33 -7.46 3.93
CA LEU A 166 -0.20 -7.00 5.22
C LEU A 166 0.91 -6.56 6.19
N MET A 167 2.03 -7.28 6.20
CA MET A 167 3.15 -7.00 7.10
C MET A 167 3.87 -5.70 6.75
N ALA A 168 4.02 -5.39 5.45
CA ALA A 168 4.80 -4.24 5.00
C ALA A 168 4.31 -2.90 5.56
N PRO A 169 3.03 -2.52 5.49
CA PRO A 169 2.56 -1.29 6.10
C PRO A 169 2.41 -1.38 7.62
N ALA A 170 2.06 -2.57 8.16
CA ALA A 170 1.79 -2.74 9.59
C ALA A 170 3.04 -2.61 10.46
N ALA A 171 4.19 -3.07 9.97
CA ALA A 171 5.44 -3.07 10.74
C ALA A 171 6.66 -2.68 9.89
N ASN A 172 6.54 -1.62 9.05
CA ASN A 172 7.71 -1.08 8.39
C ASN A 172 8.69 -0.45 9.39
N ILE A 173 9.97 -0.45 9.03
CA ILE A 173 11.06 -0.01 9.93
C ILE A 173 10.81 1.40 10.47
N MET A 174 10.39 2.35 9.62
CA MET A 174 10.17 3.74 10.04
C MET A 174 8.98 3.88 10.99
N ALA A 175 7.86 3.16 10.73
CA ALA A 175 6.71 3.19 11.62
C ALA A 175 7.02 2.59 12.99
N ILE A 176 7.87 1.56 13.03
CA ILE A 176 8.33 0.97 14.30
C ILE A 176 9.22 1.93 15.08
N ILE A 177 10.20 2.56 14.42
CA ILE A 177 11.06 3.58 15.05
C ILE A 177 10.19 4.69 15.64
N PHE A 178 9.28 5.27 14.85
CA PHE A 178 8.42 6.34 15.36
C PHE A 178 7.46 5.87 16.45
N THR A 179 6.94 4.63 16.38
CA THR A 179 6.12 4.09 17.48
C THR A 179 6.94 3.99 18.76
N SER A 180 8.20 3.56 18.68
CA SER A 180 9.11 3.45 19.82
C SER A 180 9.44 4.81 20.45
N GLU A 181 9.79 5.80 19.62
CA GLU A 181 10.22 7.13 20.07
C GLU A 181 9.05 8.00 20.56
N ILE A 182 7.92 7.96 19.85
CA ILE A 182 6.80 8.89 20.10
C ILE A 182 5.82 8.32 21.13
N ILE A 183 5.60 6.99 21.14
CA ILE A 183 4.63 6.38 22.04
C ILE A 183 5.33 5.56 23.11
N SER A 184 5.89 4.39 22.75
CA SER A 184 6.62 3.50 23.66
C SER A 184 7.30 2.36 22.91
N TRP A 185 8.51 1.99 23.34
CA TRP A 185 9.23 0.83 22.80
C TRP A 185 8.49 -0.49 23.04
N LYS A 186 7.76 -0.62 24.17
CA LYS A 186 6.93 -1.80 24.49
C LYS A 186 5.81 -1.98 23.47
N LEU A 187 5.15 -0.88 23.10
CA LEU A 187 4.09 -0.88 22.10
C LEU A 187 4.65 -1.19 20.70
N ALA A 188 5.83 -0.66 20.37
CA ALA A 188 6.52 -0.93 19.12
C ALA A 188 6.89 -2.42 18.98
N LEU A 189 7.42 -3.03 20.04
CA LEU A 189 7.73 -4.46 20.07
C LEU A 189 6.47 -5.32 19.91
N ALA A 190 5.41 -5.00 20.66
CA ALA A 190 4.13 -5.68 20.54
C ALA A 190 3.57 -5.56 19.11
N ARG A 191 3.65 -4.38 18.50
CA ARG A 191 3.24 -4.14 17.11
C ARG A 191 3.97 -5.05 16.12
N ILE A 192 5.31 -5.19 16.25
CA ILE A 192 6.10 -6.10 15.40
C ILE A 192 5.62 -7.53 15.56
N VAL A 193 5.57 -8.03 16.80
CA VAL A 193 5.27 -9.43 17.09
C VAL A 193 3.86 -9.81 16.62
N PHE A 194 2.86 -9.02 16.98
CA PHE A 194 1.47 -9.33 16.61
C PHE A 194 1.19 -9.11 15.13
N SER A 195 1.80 -8.11 14.48
CA SER A 195 1.69 -7.95 13.02
C SER A 195 2.34 -9.10 12.28
N PHE A 196 3.50 -9.56 12.72
CA PHE A 196 4.22 -10.67 12.11
C PHE A 196 3.42 -11.98 12.19
N ILE A 197 2.97 -12.33 13.38
CA ILE A 197 2.17 -13.53 13.60
C ILE A 197 0.83 -13.42 12.86
N GLY A 198 0.15 -12.28 12.99
CA GLY A 198 -1.14 -12.04 12.36
C GLY A 198 -1.08 -12.11 10.83
N ALA A 199 -0.10 -11.48 10.20
CA ALA A 199 0.06 -11.53 8.75
C ALA A 199 0.29 -12.96 8.23
N ILE A 200 1.09 -13.77 8.95
CA ILE A 200 1.32 -15.18 8.60
C ILE A 200 0.03 -15.98 8.73
N ILE A 201 -0.71 -15.84 9.84
CA ILE A 201 -1.97 -16.54 10.06
C ILE A 201 -2.98 -16.19 8.97
N ILE A 202 -3.14 -14.89 8.67
CA ILE A 202 -4.07 -14.44 7.63
C ILE A 202 -3.70 -15.03 6.27
N GLY A 203 -2.41 -14.99 5.89
CA GLY A 203 -1.94 -15.58 4.64
C GLY A 203 -2.24 -17.08 4.56
N MET A 204 -2.00 -17.83 5.66
CA MET A 204 -2.30 -19.27 5.72
C MET A 204 -3.80 -19.59 5.65
N ILE A 205 -4.66 -18.71 6.16
CA ILE A 205 -6.11 -18.90 6.08
C ILE A 205 -6.60 -18.57 4.67
N VAL A 206 -6.16 -17.46 4.09
CA VAL A 206 -6.59 -17.01 2.76
C VAL A 206 -6.32 -18.08 1.70
N VAL A 207 -5.15 -18.72 1.71
CA VAL A 207 -4.82 -19.77 0.72
C VAL A 207 -5.71 -21.00 0.85
N LYS A 208 -6.27 -21.29 2.03
CA LYS A 208 -7.18 -22.41 2.23
C LYS A 208 -8.58 -22.14 1.71
N THR A 209 -8.96 -20.88 1.49
CA THR A 209 -10.29 -20.52 0.97
C THR A 209 -10.44 -20.93 -0.49
N PRO A 210 -11.66 -21.29 -0.94
CA PRO A 210 -11.90 -21.70 -2.34
C PRO A 210 -11.52 -20.59 -3.33
N TRP A 211 -11.80 -19.34 -2.98
CA TRP A 211 -11.45 -18.18 -3.82
C TRP A 211 -9.96 -17.86 -3.81
N GLY A 212 -9.26 -18.07 -2.69
CA GLY A 212 -7.81 -17.95 -2.62
C GLY A 212 -7.12 -18.93 -3.55
N LYS A 213 -7.51 -20.22 -3.49
CA LYS A 213 -6.99 -21.26 -4.39
C LYS A 213 -7.23 -20.92 -5.86
N ARG A 214 -8.44 -20.50 -6.22
CA ARG A 214 -8.80 -20.13 -7.60
C ARG A 214 -7.94 -18.96 -8.13
N ILE A 215 -7.68 -17.96 -7.28
CA ILE A 215 -6.81 -16.82 -7.65
C ILE A 215 -5.37 -17.28 -7.81
N GLU A 216 -4.86 -18.11 -6.91
CA GLU A 216 -3.51 -18.67 -7.01
C GLU A 216 -3.31 -19.45 -8.31
N GLU A 217 -4.22 -20.35 -8.63
CA GLU A 217 -4.20 -21.16 -9.87
C GLU A 217 -4.19 -20.26 -11.12
N LYS A 218 -5.08 -19.26 -11.15
CA LYS A 218 -5.15 -18.26 -12.24
C LYS A 218 -3.83 -17.55 -12.45
N TYR A 219 -3.21 -17.03 -11.39
CA TYR A 219 -1.95 -16.32 -11.49
C TYR A 219 -0.77 -17.24 -11.82
N MET A 220 -0.77 -18.46 -11.31
CA MET A 220 0.22 -19.49 -11.65
C MET A 220 0.18 -19.86 -13.14
N GLU A 221 -1.01 -20.02 -13.71
CA GLU A 221 -1.19 -20.28 -15.16
C GLU A 221 -0.74 -19.09 -15.99
N MET A 222 -1.17 -17.85 -15.61
CA MET A 222 -0.76 -16.62 -16.29
C MET A 222 0.76 -16.41 -16.25
N ALA A 223 1.39 -16.68 -15.10
CA ALA A 223 2.84 -16.57 -14.93
C ALA A 223 3.57 -17.55 -15.84
N GLY A 224 3.08 -18.79 -15.98
CA GLY A 224 3.68 -19.78 -16.88
C GLY A 224 3.66 -19.33 -18.36
N LYS A 225 2.47 -18.91 -18.86
CA LYS A 225 2.32 -18.40 -20.22
C LYS A 225 3.17 -17.16 -20.48
N ARG A 226 3.22 -16.26 -19.51
CA ARG A 226 4.00 -15.02 -19.61
C ARG A 226 5.49 -15.27 -19.60
N GLN A 227 5.97 -16.19 -18.77
CA GLN A 227 7.38 -16.50 -18.69
C GLN A 227 7.95 -17.12 -19.96
N ALA A 228 7.17 -17.98 -20.64
CA ALA A 228 7.54 -18.51 -21.94
C ALA A 228 7.81 -17.36 -22.94
N LYS A 229 6.90 -16.37 -22.99
CA LYS A 229 7.07 -15.17 -23.83
C LYS A 229 8.29 -14.31 -23.43
N ILE A 230 8.49 -14.08 -22.13
CA ILE A 230 9.59 -13.23 -21.61
C ILE A 230 10.96 -13.89 -21.83
N ARG A 231 11.04 -15.22 -21.79
CA ARG A 231 12.30 -15.95 -21.99
C ARG A 231 12.90 -15.69 -23.36
N GLU A 232 12.10 -15.50 -24.38
CA GLU A 232 12.51 -15.23 -25.75
C GLU A 232 12.81 -13.73 -26.01
N MET A 233 12.47 -12.84 -25.06
CA MET A 233 12.68 -11.40 -25.19
C MET A 233 14.14 -11.03 -24.95
N ARG A 234 14.65 -10.07 -25.75
CA ARG A 234 15.91 -9.38 -25.48
C ARG A 234 15.82 -8.54 -24.20
N ILE A 235 16.94 -8.22 -23.59
CA ILE A 235 17.01 -7.43 -22.34
C ILE A 235 16.30 -6.07 -22.53
N GLU A 236 16.54 -5.39 -23.66
CA GLU A 236 15.90 -4.09 -23.91
C GLU A 236 14.37 -4.18 -23.98
N ASP A 237 13.86 -5.27 -24.55
CA ASP A 237 12.41 -5.53 -24.63
C ASP A 237 11.80 -5.87 -23.25
N LYS A 238 12.59 -6.49 -22.35
CA LYS A 238 12.17 -6.74 -20.97
C LYS A 238 12.01 -5.44 -20.18
N PHE A 239 12.93 -4.48 -20.33
CA PHE A 239 12.78 -3.17 -19.69
C PHE A 239 11.54 -2.42 -20.21
N TRP A 240 11.29 -2.49 -21.52
CA TRP A 240 10.11 -1.91 -22.13
C TRP A 240 8.81 -2.58 -21.66
N GLU A 241 8.79 -3.91 -21.57
CA GLU A 241 7.69 -4.70 -21.03
C GLU A 241 7.40 -4.34 -19.57
N THR A 242 8.44 -4.09 -18.76
CA THR A 242 8.30 -3.59 -17.37
C THR A 242 7.44 -2.32 -17.33
N MET A 243 7.73 -1.35 -18.19
CA MET A 243 6.96 -0.10 -18.28
C MET A 243 5.52 -0.34 -18.72
N HIS A 244 5.29 -1.24 -19.69
CA HIS A 244 3.93 -1.61 -20.12
C HIS A 244 3.12 -2.25 -18.99
N VAL A 245 3.74 -3.14 -18.23
CA VAL A 245 3.09 -3.76 -17.07
C VAL A 245 2.79 -2.72 -16.00
N ALA A 246 3.75 -1.86 -15.67
CA ALA A 246 3.56 -0.77 -14.71
C ALA A 246 2.40 0.15 -15.12
N GLY A 247 2.33 0.56 -16.40
CA GLY A 247 1.24 1.37 -16.94
C GLY A 247 -0.12 0.67 -16.90
N ASN A 248 -0.16 -0.62 -17.20
CA ASN A 248 -1.41 -1.41 -17.12
C ASN A 248 -1.89 -1.59 -15.68
N LEU A 249 -0.97 -1.80 -14.74
CA LEU A 249 -1.29 -1.85 -13.31
C LEU A 249 -1.80 -0.50 -12.81
N ALA A 250 -1.13 0.60 -13.19
CA ALA A 250 -1.54 1.94 -12.84
C ALA A 250 -2.98 2.24 -13.30
N ARG A 251 -3.30 1.95 -14.56
CA ARG A 251 -4.67 2.14 -15.09
C ARG A 251 -5.73 1.35 -14.34
N ARG A 252 -5.40 0.17 -13.81
CA ARG A 252 -6.34 -0.67 -13.07
C ARG A 252 -6.49 -0.24 -11.62
N VAL A 253 -5.42 0.23 -10.99
CA VAL A 253 -5.37 0.48 -9.54
C VAL A 253 -5.68 1.94 -9.19
N ILE A 254 -5.13 2.92 -9.94
CA ILE A 254 -5.25 4.34 -9.62
C ILE A 254 -6.70 4.82 -9.48
N PRO A 255 -7.66 4.47 -10.37
CA PRO A 255 -9.05 4.96 -10.24
C PRO A 255 -9.71 4.49 -8.94
N TYR A 256 -9.43 3.25 -8.52
CA TYR A 256 -9.99 2.70 -7.28
C TYR A 256 -9.31 3.24 -6.03
N LEU A 257 -8.01 3.51 -6.14
CA LEU A 257 -7.26 4.19 -5.10
C LEU A 257 -7.81 5.62 -4.89
N ALA A 258 -7.99 6.37 -5.98
CA ALA A 258 -8.58 7.71 -5.94
C ALA A 258 -10.00 7.70 -5.34
N LEU A 259 -10.83 6.72 -5.72
CA LEU A 259 -12.15 6.52 -5.15
C LEU A 259 -12.09 6.25 -3.64
N GLY A 260 -11.13 5.43 -3.20
CA GLY A 260 -10.91 5.16 -1.77
C GLY A 260 -10.50 6.42 -1.00
N VAL A 261 -9.58 7.21 -1.55
CA VAL A 261 -9.13 8.47 -0.96
C VAL A 261 -10.27 9.50 -0.92
N PHE A 262 -11.14 9.51 -1.95
CA PHE A 262 -12.36 10.32 -1.97
C PHE A 262 -13.28 10.01 -0.78
N PHE A 263 -13.60 8.76 -0.51
CA PHE A 263 -14.46 8.40 0.64
C PHE A 263 -13.80 8.74 1.97
N VAL A 264 -12.50 8.51 2.09
CA VAL A 264 -11.75 8.80 3.32
C VAL A 264 -11.73 10.30 3.63
N SER A 265 -11.76 11.17 2.63
CA SER A 265 -11.77 12.63 2.84
C SER A 265 -12.92 13.11 3.72
N PHE A 266 -14.10 12.50 3.56
CA PHE A 266 -15.27 12.81 4.40
C PHE A 266 -15.12 12.26 5.82
N ILE A 267 -14.58 11.05 5.97
CA ILE A 267 -14.32 10.49 7.29
C ILE A 267 -13.35 11.39 8.06
N GLU A 268 -12.25 11.83 7.42
CA GLU A 268 -11.25 12.67 8.05
C GLU A 268 -11.79 14.09 8.37
N ALA A 269 -12.63 14.64 7.50
CA ALA A 269 -13.23 15.97 7.70
C ALA A 269 -14.21 15.99 8.88
N TYR A 270 -15.00 14.93 9.06
CA TYR A 270 -16.12 14.94 10.01
C TYR A 270 -15.92 14.06 11.24
N MET A 271 -14.80 13.34 11.36
CA MET A 271 -14.55 12.47 12.52
C MET A 271 -14.29 13.28 13.80
N PRO A 272 -15.13 13.13 14.84
CA PRO A 272 -14.97 13.84 16.10
C PRO A 272 -13.89 13.17 16.97
N LYS A 273 -12.66 13.65 16.87
CA LYS A 273 -11.47 13.05 17.53
C LYS A 273 -11.62 12.91 19.03
N ASP A 274 -12.21 13.91 19.70
CA ASP A 274 -12.39 13.92 21.15
C ASP A 274 -13.41 12.87 21.63
N ILE A 275 -14.49 12.67 20.87
CA ILE A 275 -15.51 11.66 21.17
C ILE A 275 -14.91 10.27 20.95
N VAL A 276 -14.23 10.07 19.84
CA VAL A 276 -13.58 8.80 19.46
C VAL A 276 -12.57 8.40 20.55
N ALA A 277 -11.76 9.33 21.06
CA ALA A 277 -10.76 9.04 22.09
C ALA A 277 -11.37 8.55 23.41
N LYS A 278 -12.49 9.15 23.84
CA LYS A 278 -13.20 8.74 25.06
C LYS A 278 -13.79 7.33 24.99
N TRP A 279 -14.22 6.91 23.79
CA TRP A 279 -14.78 5.56 23.57
C TRP A 279 -13.67 4.49 23.38
N LEU A 280 -12.43 4.90 23.14
CA LEU A 280 -11.30 4.01 22.91
C LEU A 280 -10.60 3.60 24.23
N THR A 281 -11.37 3.35 25.29
CA THR A 281 -10.87 2.92 26.61
C THR A 281 -11.31 1.49 26.94
N GLY A 282 -10.51 0.79 27.76
CA GLY A 282 -10.83 -0.57 28.21
C GLY A 282 -11.04 -1.57 27.09
N VAL A 283 -11.82 -2.62 27.37
CA VAL A 283 -12.12 -3.70 26.41
C VAL A 283 -12.90 -3.17 25.20
N HIS A 284 -13.91 -2.34 25.42
CA HIS A 284 -14.68 -1.72 24.34
C HIS A 284 -13.79 -0.93 23.39
N GLY A 285 -12.81 -0.21 23.95
CA GLY A 285 -11.83 0.55 23.17
C GLY A 285 -10.97 -0.32 22.26
N VAL A 286 -10.65 -1.55 22.65
CA VAL A 286 -9.90 -2.50 21.82
C VAL A 286 -10.73 -2.92 20.60
N PHE A 287 -12.00 -3.26 20.79
CA PHE A 287 -12.90 -3.61 19.68
C PHE A 287 -13.09 -2.44 18.72
N LEU A 288 -13.34 -1.25 19.25
CA LEU A 288 -13.51 -0.05 18.45
C LEU A 288 -12.21 0.34 17.73
N GLY A 289 -11.06 0.28 18.40
CA GLY A 289 -9.75 0.58 17.81
C GLY A 289 -9.43 -0.31 16.62
N GLY A 290 -9.66 -1.63 16.75
CA GLY A 290 -9.49 -2.58 15.66
C GLY A 290 -10.48 -2.37 14.51
N ALA A 291 -11.75 -2.07 14.80
CA ALA A 291 -12.79 -1.89 13.80
C ALA A 291 -12.71 -0.52 13.11
N ILE A 292 -12.47 0.57 13.86
CA ILE A 292 -12.35 1.93 13.33
C ILE A 292 -11.05 2.11 12.52
N GLY A 293 -10.00 1.38 12.86
CA GLY A 293 -8.75 1.40 12.10
C GLY A 293 -8.95 1.15 10.61
N VAL A 294 -9.84 0.24 10.24
CA VAL A 294 -10.08 -0.13 8.85
C VAL A 294 -10.67 1.01 7.99
N PRO A 295 -11.74 1.71 8.39
CA PRO A 295 -12.25 2.84 7.61
C PRO A 295 -11.36 4.09 7.70
N THR A 296 -10.61 4.25 8.79
CA THR A 296 -9.71 5.39 8.95
C THR A 296 -8.41 5.16 8.19
N TYR A 297 -8.32 5.74 7.01
CA TYR A 297 -7.07 5.78 6.27
C TYR A 297 -6.16 6.86 6.84
N THR A 298 -5.13 6.44 7.54
CA THR A 298 -4.02 7.32 7.89
C THR A 298 -2.82 6.95 7.03
N PRO A 299 -2.17 7.93 6.34
CA PRO A 299 -0.92 7.64 5.66
C PRO A 299 0.09 7.03 6.62
N THR A 300 0.87 6.07 6.15
CA THR A 300 1.92 5.43 6.93
C THR A 300 2.81 6.48 7.59
N LEU A 301 3.10 6.35 8.86
CA LEU A 301 3.75 7.27 9.79
C LEU A 301 2.79 8.28 10.44
N VAL A 302 1.85 8.90 9.73
CA VAL A 302 0.85 9.82 10.32
C VAL A 302 -0.02 9.07 11.34
N GLU A 303 -0.29 7.79 11.12
CA GLU A 303 -1.02 6.93 12.06
C GLU A 303 -0.39 6.90 13.47
N VAL A 304 0.94 6.99 13.57
CA VAL A 304 1.65 6.99 14.86
C VAL A 304 1.39 8.28 15.62
N PHE A 305 1.51 9.43 14.93
CA PHE A 305 1.23 10.74 15.50
C PHE A 305 -0.25 10.88 15.89
N PHE A 306 -1.15 10.40 15.01
CA PHE A 306 -2.59 10.39 15.27
C PHE A 306 -2.92 9.54 16.50
N THR A 307 -2.35 8.34 16.59
CA THR A 307 -2.53 7.46 17.76
C THR A 307 -1.98 8.11 19.03
N LYS A 308 -0.83 8.80 18.97
CA LYS A 308 -0.30 9.54 20.13
C LYS A 308 -1.24 10.64 20.59
N ALA A 309 -1.83 11.39 19.64
CA ALA A 309 -2.82 12.40 19.97
C ALA A 309 -4.06 11.79 20.65
N LEU A 310 -4.56 10.64 20.14
CA LEU A 310 -5.66 9.92 20.77
C LEU A 310 -5.32 9.39 22.17
N ILE A 311 -4.09 8.90 22.39
CA ILE A 311 -3.61 8.47 23.72
C ILE A 311 -3.61 9.66 24.69
N ASN A 312 -3.13 10.82 24.25
CA ASN A 312 -3.15 12.03 25.06
C ASN A 312 -4.57 12.50 25.43
N LEU A 313 -5.56 12.16 24.60
CA LEU A 313 -6.99 12.42 24.83
C LEU A 313 -7.69 11.32 25.66
N GLY A 314 -6.97 10.24 26.04
CA GLY A 314 -7.49 9.19 26.94
C GLY A 314 -7.64 7.80 26.31
N MET A 315 -7.20 7.59 25.06
CA MET A 315 -7.19 6.26 24.43
C MET A 315 -6.27 5.30 25.19
N SER A 316 -6.75 4.08 25.47
CA SER A 316 -5.94 3.08 26.16
C SER A 316 -4.82 2.51 25.26
N PRO A 317 -3.66 2.09 25.85
CA PRO A 317 -2.54 1.51 25.10
C PRO A 317 -2.93 0.28 24.28
N SER A 318 -3.83 -0.54 24.81
CA SER A 318 -4.36 -1.74 24.16
C SER A 318 -5.22 -1.41 22.93
N ALA A 319 -6.07 -0.38 23.02
CA ALA A 319 -6.83 0.13 21.89
C ALA A 319 -5.90 0.75 20.84
N ALA A 320 -4.85 1.45 21.28
CA ALA A 320 -3.82 2.00 20.39
C ALA A 320 -3.09 0.90 19.60
N LEU A 321 -2.75 -0.22 20.25
CA LEU A 321 -2.13 -1.35 19.55
C LEU A 321 -3.09 -1.95 18.53
N ALA A 322 -4.36 -2.18 18.89
CA ALA A 322 -5.36 -2.70 17.96
C ALA A 322 -5.53 -1.78 16.75
N PHE A 323 -5.57 -0.48 16.95
CA PHE A 323 -5.64 0.52 15.87
C PHE A 323 -4.39 0.49 14.98
N LEU A 324 -3.18 0.50 15.57
CA LEU A 324 -1.90 0.49 14.84
C LEU A 324 -1.63 -0.79 14.04
N ILE A 325 -2.33 -1.88 14.35
CA ILE A 325 -2.29 -3.12 13.57
C ILE A 325 -3.40 -3.13 12.51
N GLY A 326 -4.64 -2.80 12.88
CA GLY A 326 -5.80 -2.88 12.01
C GLY A 326 -5.78 -1.88 10.86
N ALA A 327 -5.47 -0.62 11.16
CA ALA A 327 -5.51 0.48 10.19
C ALA A 327 -4.56 0.26 8.99
N PRO A 328 -3.27 -0.07 9.17
CA PRO A 328 -2.39 -0.28 8.03
C PRO A 328 -2.65 -1.58 7.28
N MET A 329 -3.16 -2.64 7.94
CA MET A 329 -3.43 -3.91 7.27
C MET A 329 -4.63 -3.87 6.32
N ALA A 330 -5.66 -3.07 6.60
CA ALA A 330 -6.92 -3.11 5.87
C ALA A 330 -7.59 -1.73 5.75
N SER A 331 -6.93 -0.77 5.09
CA SER A 331 -7.54 0.54 4.80
C SER A 331 -8.44 0.50 3.55
N ILE A 332 -9.51 1.30 3.53
CA ILE A 332 -10.46 1.37 2.39
C ILE A 332 -9.75 1.58 1.04
N PRO A 333 -8.83 2.56 0.88
CA PRO A 333 -8.15 2.75 -0.41
C PRO A 333 -7.32 1.55 -0.83
N SER A 334 -6.61 0.91 0.11
CA SER A 334 -5.83 -0.29 -0.19
C SER A 334 -6.72 -1.47 -0.57
N MET A 335 -7.83 -1.69 0.14
CA MET A 335 -8.81 -2.73 -0.17
C MET A 335 -9.40 -2.57 -1.57
N LEU A 336 -9.79 -1.34 -1.94
CA LEU A 336 -10.29 -1.02 -3.28
C LEU A 336 -9.24 -1.33 -4.36
N GLY A 337 -7.99 -0.93 -4.15
CA GLY A 337 -6.90 -1.22 -5.08
C GLY A 337 -6.58 -2.72 -5.20
N VAL A 338 -6.45 -3.42 -4.07
CA VAL A 338 -6.16 -4.87 -4.02
C VAL A 338 -7.31 -5.69 -4.61
N SER A 339 -8.57 -5.22 -4.48
CA SER A 339 -9.74 -5.92 -5.05
C SER A 339 -9.65 -6.10 -6.56
N ARG A 340 -8.92 -5.21 -7.26
CA ARG A 340 -8.69 -5.30 -8.71
C ARG A 340 -7.60 -6.30 -9.08
N VAL A 341 -6.81 -6.71 -8.11
CA VAL A 341 -5.78 -7.74 -8.30
C VAL A 341 -6.34 -9.13 -7.97
N VAL A 342 -6.91 -9.30 -6.77
CA VAL A 342 -7.32 -10.63 -6.27
C VAL A 342 -8.84 -10.79 -6.05
N GLY A 343 -9.62 -9.75 -6.32
CA GLY A 343 -11.09 -9.77 -6.17
C GLY A 343 -11.58 -9.53 -4.75
N TRP A 344 -12.85 -9.11 -4.64
CA TRP A 344 -13.46 -8.70 -3.37
C TRP A 344 -13.55 -9.81 -2.33
N LYS A 345 -13.77 -11.07 -2.73
CA LYS A 345 -13.89 -12.20 -1.78
C LYS A 345 -12.60 -12.39 -0.98
N VAL A 346 -11.44 -12.31 -1.62
CA VAL A 346 -10.14 -12.40 -0.94
C VAL A 346 -9.92 -11.17 -0.05
N VAL A 347 -10.26 -9.97 -0.55
CA VAL A 347 -10.11 -8.70 0.20
C VAL A 347 -10.93 -8.72 1.48
N LEU A 348 -12.21 -9.04 1.40
CA LEU A 348 -13.07 -9.12 2.58
C LEU A 348 -12.58 -10.18 3.58
N THR A 349 -12.09 -11.33 3.08
CA THR A 349 -11.53 -12.35 3.96
C THR A 349 -10.35 -11.83 4.76
N TYR A 350 -9.34 -11.27 4.10
CA TYR A 350 -8.17 -10.78 4.85
C TYR A 350 -8.51 -9.56 5.72
N ALA A 351 -9.44 -8.70 5.31
CA ALA A 351 -9.85 -7.54 6.09
C ALA A 351 -10.55 -7.94 7.39
N ILE A 352 -11.49 -8.88 7.34
CA ILE A 352 -12.16 -9.43 8.54
C ILE A 352 -11.11 -10.07 9.45
N LEU A 353 -10.21 -10.87 8.90
CA LEU A 353 -9.15 -11.51 9.68
C LEU A 353 -8.18 -10.48 10.27
N ALA A 354 -7.87 -9.39 9.58
CA ALA A 354 -7.04 -8.31 10.10
C ALA A 354 -7.70 -7.60 11.29
N ILE A 355 -9.01 -7.35 11.24
CA ILE A 355 -9.77 -6.83 12.38
C ILE A 355 -9.70 -7.80 13.56
N ILE A 356 -9.91 -9.09 13.34
CA ILE A 356 -9.85 -10.12 14.39
C ILE A 356 -8.45 -10.16 15.00
N VAL A 357 -7.40 -10.17 14.19
CA VAL A 357 -6.00 -10.13 14.67
C VAL A 357 -5.73 -8.87 15.48
N ALA A 358 -6.17 -7.71 15.00
CA ALA A 358 -6.00 -6.44 15.69
C ALA A 358 -6.67 -6.46 17.09
N ILE A 359 -7.92 -6.95 17.16
CA ILE A 359 -8.68 -7.08 18.42
C ILE A 359 -7.98 -8.08 19.36
N ILE A 360 -7.62 -9.26 18.89
CA ILE A 360 -6.94 -10.27 19.69
C ILE A 360 -5.61 -9.72 20.24
N SER A 361 -4.84 -9.03 19.41
CA SER A 361 -3.57 -8.42 19.79
C SER A 361 -3.77 -7.37 20.89
N GLY A 362 -4.78 -6.51 20.77
CA GLY A 362 -5.14 -5.53 21.77
C GLY A 362 -5.62 -6.16 23.08
N LEU A 363 -6.43 -7.24 23.01
CA LEU A 363 -6.91 -7.97 24.20
C LEU A 363 -5.77 -8.67 24.94
N ILE A 364 -4.86 -9.32 24.22
CA ILE A 364 -3.67 -9.93 24.83
C ILE A 364 -2.80 -8.84 25.48
N TYR A 365 -2.59 -7.71 24.80
CA TYR A 365 -1.83 -6.61 25.37
C TYR A 365 -2.48 -6.01 26.64
N LEU A 366 -3.82 -5.96 26.65
CA LEU A 366 -4.60 -5.54 27.81
C LEU A 366 -4.43 -6.51 28.99
N SER A 367 -4.50 -7.84 28.73
CA SER A 367 -4.36 -8.87 29.76
C SER A 367 -2.95 -8.93 30.35
N LEU A 368 -1.93 -8.55 29.59
CA LEU A 368 -0.55 -8.45 30.09
C LEU A 368 -0.33 -7.25 31.03
N GLY A 369 -1.31 -6.35 31.19
CA GLY A 369 -1.22 -5.19 32.06
C GLY A 369 -0.07 -4.23 31.73
N VAL A 370 0.44 -4.25 30.53
CA VAL A 370 1.59 -3.43 30.11
C VAL A 370 1.18 -1.97 30.09
N ARG A 371 1.77 -1.16 30.97
CA ARG A 371 1.65 0.30 30.95
C ARG A 371 2.69 0.90 30.01
N LEU A 372 2.31 2.02 29.37
CA LEU A 372 3.19 2.79 28.47
C LEU A 372 4.38 3.38 29.21
#